data_5be8bff5e8f791ca4770534f24ab4181
#
_entry.id   5be8bff5e8f791ca4770534f24ab4181
#
_cell.length_a   1.000
_cell.length_b   1.000
_cell.length_c   1.000
_cell.angle_alpha   90.00
_cell.angle_beta   90.00
_cell.angle_gamma   90.00
#
_symmetry.space_group_name_H-M   'P 1'
#
loop_
_entity.id
_entity.type
_entity.pdbx_description
1 polymer ?
#
loop_
_entity_poly.entity_id
_entity_poly.type
_entity_poly.pdbx_seq_one_letter_code
_entity_poly.pdbx_strand_id
1 'polypeptide(L)'
;MYLQNLTLKNFRCFESIDIPFHKNLSVIVGTNGAGKTTILEGAAIALGTLFVALDGPKGLGIEKEQAHLKAYSVGSTNDVQPQFPVEISAKAFIDDVNISWARKLNTSKGQTTIKDASALIEIAKSYQARLRQGDTTLILPILAYYGTGRLWDYHREKQTDIFGTNTRTNGYIDSLDGTANIKLMLSWFAKMTVQKYQNQESGLGAVPELEAVYSAMEKCYNLITGSNDSKIQNNISTNELDVAYTDKANQRMRISI
;
A
#
# COMPACT_ATOMS: atom_id res chain seq x y z
N MET A 1 -1.19 4.99 14.25
CA MET A 1 -1.64 3.59 14.02
C MET A 1 -0.45 2.64 14.02
N TYR A 2 -0.55 1.44 14.63
CA TYR A 2 0.38 0.33 14.44
C TYR A 2 -0.32 -1.02 14.69
N LEU A 3 0.07 -2.04 13.91
CA LEU A 3 -0.41 -3.41 14.06
C LEU A 3 0.23 -4.04 15.29
N GLN A 4 -0.55 -4.70 16.15
CA GLN A 4 -0.07 -5.35 17.36
C GLN A 4 0.01 -6.86 17.21
N ASN A 5 -0.96 -7.44 16.51
CA ASN A 5 -1.06 -8.88 16.33
C ASN A 5 -1.78 -9.21 15.01
N LEU A 6 -1.37 -10.31 14.38
CA LEU A 6 -2.01 -10.90 13.20
C LEU A 6 -2.15 -12.40 13.42
N THR A 7 -3.36 -12.91 13.30
CA THR A 7 -3.65 -14.35 13.34
C THR A 7 -4.14 -14.79 11.98
N LEU A 8 -3.51 -15.80 11.40
CA LEU A 8 -3.89 -16.42 10.15
C LEU A 8 -4.35 -17.86 10.40
N LYS A 9 -5.52 -18.22 9.87
CA LYS A 9 -6.06 -19.59 9.93
C LYS A 9 -6.45 -20.06 8.54
N ASN A 10 -6.03 -21.26 8.20
CA ASN A 10 -6.25 -21.86 6.88
C ASN A 10 -5.81 -20.95 5.73
N PHE A 11 -4.72 -20.21 5.89
CA PHE A 11 -4.24 -19.24 4.91
C PHE A 11 -2.90 -19.68 4.31
N ARG A 12 -2.90 -19.99 3.01
CA ARG A 12 -1.73 -20.45 2.24
C ARG A 12 -1.00 -21.62 2.95
N CYS A 13 0.25 -21.41 3.36
CA CYS A 13 1.07 -22.45 4.02
C CYS A 13 0.70 -22.67 5.50
N PHE A 14 -0.14 -21.82 6.09
CA PHE A 14 -0.47 -21.90 7.51
C PHE A 14 -1.84 -22.51 7.77
N GLU A 15 -1.87 -23.59 8.54
CA GLU A 15 -3.10 -24.09 9.15
C GLU A 15 -3.54 -23.11 10.25
N SER A 16 -2.63 -22.67 11.11
CA SER A 16 -2.85 -21.60 12.10
C SER A 16 -1.51 -21.01 12.52
N ILE A 17 -1.42 -19.68 12.58
CA ILE A 17 -0.27 -18.97 13.14
C ILE A 17 -0.73 -17.67 13.79
N ASP A 18 -0.09 -17.30 14.90
CA ASP A 18 -0.30 -16.05 15.62
C ASP A 18 1.02 -15.28 15.69
N ILE A 19 1.00 -14.01 15.26
CA ILE A 19 2.20 -13.22 15.05
C ILE A 19 2.07 -11.89 15.78
N PRO A 20 2.83 -11.68 16.86
CA PRO A 20 2.93 -10.37 17.49
C PRO A 20 3.82 -9.43 16.68
N PHE A 21 3.46 -8.15 16.63
CA PHE A 21 4.24 -7.10 16.01
C PHE A 21 4.72 -6.09 17.04
N HIS A 22 5.94 -5.64 16.87
CA HIS A 22 6.48 -4.54 17.66
C HIS A 22 6.00 -3.20 17.09
N LYS A 23 5.81 -2.21 17.98
CA LYS A 23 5.29 -0.87 17.62
C LYS A 23 6.06 -0.18 16.48
N ASN A 24 7.38 -0.30 16.47
CA ASN A 24 8.25 0.45 15.55
C ASN A 24 8.75 -0.40 14.38
N LEU A 25 9.28 -1.59 14.68
CA LEU A 25 9.89 -2.47 13.68
C LEU A 25 9.70 -3.93 14.09
N SER A 26 9.25 -4.76 13.15
CA SER A 26 9.24 -6.22 13.25
C SER A 26 10.00 -6.80 12.08
N VAL A 27 10.96 -7.67 12.35
CA VAL A 27 11.75 -8.35 11.33
C VAL A 27 11.36 -9.82 11.31
N ILE A 28 10.87 -10.28 10.15
CA ILE A 28 10.45 -11.67 9.95
C ILE A 28 11.58 -12.41 9.22
N VAL A 29 12.18 -13.37 9.92
CA VAL A 29 13.32 -14.16 9.41
C VAL A 29 12.91 -15.62 9.23
N GLY A 30 13.44 -16.28 8.22
CA GLY A 30 13.18 -17.69 7.95
C GLY A 30 13.74 -18.12 6.58
N THR A 31 13.79 -19.41 6.34
CA THR A 31 14.19 -20.00 5.06
C THR A 31 13.22 -19.67 3.93
N ASN A 32 13.61 -19.93 2.68
CA ASN A 32 12.69 -19.78 1.54
C ASN A 32 11.54 -20.79 1.70
N GLY A 33 10.33 -20.35 1.40
CA GLY A 33 9.12 -21.16 1.58
C GLY A 33 8.53 -21.15 3.01
N ALA A 34 9.18 -20.54 4.02
CA ALA A 34 8.68 -20.49 5.40
C ALA A 34 7.44 -19.60 5.62
N GLY A 35 6.89 -18.98 4.59
CA GLY A 35 5.66 -18.18 4.68
C GLY A 35 5.86 -16.71 5.05
N LYS A 36 7.06 -16.15 4.96
CA LYS A 36 7.32 -14.74 5.27
C LYS A 36 6.45 -13.78 4.44
N THR A 37 6.37 -14.01 3.14
CA THR A 37 5.51 -13.21 2.23
C THR A 37 4.03 -13.42 2.56
N THR A 38 3.63 -14.64 2.92
CA THR A 38 2.27 -14.97 3.35
C THR A 38 1.83 -14.14 4.57
N ILE A 39 2.73 -13.93 5.54
CA ILE A 39 2.45 -13.08 6.69
C ILE A 39 2.22 -11.63 6.27
N LEU A 40 3.07 -11.09 5.38
CA LEU A 40 2.94 -9.72 4.88
C LEU A 40 1.68 -9.53 4.04
N GLU A 41 1.32 -10.49 3.20
CA GLU A 41 0.05 -10.49 2.44
C GLU A 41 -1.16 -10.54 3.37
N GLY A 42 -1.14 -11.39 4.39
CA GLY A 42 -2.18 -11.44 5.42
C GLY A 42 -2.33 -10.10 6.14
N ALA A 43 -1.22 -9.44 6.48
CA ALA A 43 -1.23 -8.10 7.06
C ALA A 43 -1.81 -7.06 6.09
N ALA A 44 -1.46 -7.11 4.80
CA ALA A 44 -2.01 -6.22 3.78
C ALA A 44 -3.53 -6.39 3.62
N ILE A 45 -4.03 -7.64 3.60
CA ILE A 45 -5.48 -7.93 3.56
C ILE A 45 -6.18 -7.42 4.83
N ALA A 46 -5.59 -7.64 6.00
CA ALA A 46 -6.15 -7.15 7.26
C ALA A 46 -6.24 -5.62 7.28
N LEU A 47 -5.15 -4.92 6.96
CA LEU A 47 -5.06 -3.45 6.95
C LEU A 47 -5.89 -2.83 5.83
N GLY A 48 -6.00 -3.49 4.67
CA GLY A 48 -6.83 -3.08 3.55
C GLY A 48 -8.32 -2.99 3.87
N THR A 49 -8.75 -3.53 5.01
CA THR A 49 -10.11 -3.35 5.52
C THR A 49 -10.44 -1.88 5.78
N LEU A 50 -9.45 -1.04 6.13
CA LEU A 50 -9.63 0.40 6.27
C LEU A 50 -10.14 1.05 4.97
N PHE A 51 -9.76 0.52 3.83
CA PHE A 51 -10.14 1.09 2.53
C PHE A 51 -11.59 0.79 2.12
N VAL A 52 -12.25 -0.18 2.77
CA VAL A 52 -13.63 -0.58 2.41
C VAL A 52 -14.63 0.58 2.54
N ALA A 53 -14.37 1.54 3.41
CA ALA A 53 -15.26 2.68 3.63
C ALA A 53 -14.65 4.04 3.21
N LEU A 54 -13.54 4.02 2.48
CA LEU A 54 -12.94 5.22 1.87
C LEU A 54 -13.30 5.30 0.39
N ASP A 55 -13.52 6.53 -0.09
CA ASP A 55 -13.75 6.77 -1.51
C ASP A 55 -12.43 6.64 -2.29
N GLY A 56 -12.44 5.87 -3.36
CA GLY A 56 -11.32 5.69 -4.29
C GLY A 56 -10.55 4.38 -4.11
N PRO A 57 -9.84 4.13 -3.00
CA PRO A 57 -9.08 2.89 -2.84
C PRO A 57 -9.99 1.67 -2.66
N LYS A 58 -9.47 0.50 -3.04
CA LYS A 58 -10.15 -0.79 -2.84
C LYS A 58 -9.41 -1.60 -1.79
N GLY A 59 -10.17 -2.16 -0.85
CA GLY A 59 -9.62 -3.12 0.11
C GLY A 59 -9.32 -4.46 -0.58
N LEU A 60 -8.24 -5.11 -0.16
CA LEU A 60 -7.92 -6.47 -0.59
C LEU A 60 -8.91 -7.48 0.01
N GLY A 61 -9.27 -8.49 -0.76
CA GLY A 61 -10.04 -9.65 -0.30
C GLY A 61 -9.16 -10.88 -0.11
N ILE A 62 -9.70 -11.90 0.53
CA ILE A 62 -9.09 -13.23 0.58
C ILE A 62 -9.57 -13.98 -0.67
N GLU A 63 -8.63 -14.46 -1.47
CA GLU A 63 -8.91 -15.24 -2.67
C GLU A 63 -8.99 -16.74 -2.34
N LYS A 64 -9.77 -17.50 -3.12
CA LYS A 64 -9.96 -18.94 -2.89
C LYS A 64 -8.65 -19.74 -3.03
N GLU A 65 -7.75 -19.28 -3.89
CA GLU A 65 -6.42 -19.86 -4.11
C GLU A 65 -5.49 -19.67 -2.91
N GLN A 66 -5.85 -18.79 -1.98
CA GLN A 66 -5.11 -18.56 -0.74
C GLN A 66 -5.55 -19.48 0.41
N ALA A 67 -6.53 -20.36 0.17
CA ALA A 67 -6.91 -21.37 1.16
C ALA A 67 -5.78 -22.39 1.38
N HIS A 68 -5.55 -22.74 2.66
CA HIS A 68 -4.59 -23.80 3.02
C HIS A 68 -4.99 -25.12 2.41
N LEU A 69 -4.05 -25.82 1.80
CA LEU A 69 -4.27 -27.13 1.20
C LEU A 69 -3.85 -28.23 2.16
N LYS A 70 -4.79 -29.10 2.52
CA LYS A 70 -4.52 -30.26 3.38
C LYS A 70 -4.64 -31.56 2.58
N ALA A 71 -3.59 -32.38 2.66
CA ALA A 71 -3.57 -33.68 2.02
C ALA A 71 -4.17 -34.76 2.94
N TYR A 72 -5.01 -35.60 2.37
CA TYR A 72 -5.61 -36.76 3.02
C TYR A 72 -5.25 -38.02 2.25
N SER A 73 -4.78 -39.05 2.95
CA SER A 73 -4.50 -40.37 2.33
C SER A 73 -5.83 -41.07 2.08
N VAL A 74 -6.08 -41.45 0.83
CA VAL A 74 -7.24 -42.23 0.41
C VAL A 74 -6.75 -43.49 -0.31
N GLY A 75 -6.61 -44.59 0.43
CA GLY A 75 -6.03 -45.82 -0.09
C GLY A 75 -4.57 -45.63 -0.51
N SER A 76 -4.24 -45.85 -1.77
CA SER A 76 -2.89 -45.64 -2.34
C SER A 76 -2.67 -44.25 -2.94
N THR A 77 -3.66 -43.35 -2.87
CA THR A 77 -3.62 -42.00 -3.44
C THR A 77 -3.77 -40.95 -2.36
N ASN A 78 -3.34 -39.71 -2.64
CA ASN A 78 -3.58 -38.57 -1.81
C ASN A 78 -4.64 -37.68 -2.45
N ASP A 79 -5.65 -37.30 -1.67
CA ASP A 79 -6.60 -36.26 -2.00
C ASP A 79 -6.17 -34.95 -1.32
N VAL A 80 -6.21 -33.83 -2.03
CA VAL A 80 -5.79 -32.51 -1.52
C VAL A 80 -7.00 -31.59 -1.50
N GLN A 81 -7.38 -31.13 -0.33
CA GLN A 81 -8.57 -30.32 -0.13
C GLN A 81 -8.25 -28.94 0.45
N PRO A 82 -8.77 -27.85 -0.15
CA PRO A 82 -8.64 -26.51 0.41
C PRO A 82 -9.48 -26.38 1.70
N GLN A 83 -8.88 -25.79 2.72
CA GLN A 83 -9.48 -25.68 4.05
C GLN A 83 -10.23 -24.36 4.19
N PHE A 84 -11.50 -24.41 4.58
CA PHE A 84 -12.37 -23.27 4.88
C PHE A 84 -12.97 -23.39 6.27
N PRO A 85 -13.35 -22.27 6.95
CA PRO A 85 -13.11 -20.90 6.54
C PRO A 85 -11.61 -20.54 6.55
N VAL A 86 -11.22 -19.69 5.60
CA VAL A 86 -9.96 -18.94 5.72
C VAL A 86 -10.24 -17.73 6.59
N GLU A 87 -9.45 -17.50 7.62
CA GLU A 87 -9.64 -16.36 8.54
C GLU A 87 -8.34 -15.58 8.73
N ILE A 88 -8.44 -14.26 8.62
CA ILE A 88 -7.39 -13.30 8.92
C ILE A 88 -7.92 -12.36 9.98
N SER A 89 -7.37 -12.45 11.18
CA SER A 89 -7.74 -11.61 12.33
C SER A 89 -6.57 -10.70 12.70
N ALA A 90 -6.86 -9.48 13.11
CA ALA A 90 -5.84 -8.52 13.48
C ALA A 90 -6.24 -7.71 14.71
N LYS A 91 -5.21 -7.24 15.44
CA LYS A 91 -5.32 -6.24 16.51
C LYS A 91 -4.40 -5.09 16.20
N ALA A 92 -4.87 -3.87 16.36
CA ALA A 92 -4.07 -2.68 16.15
C ALA A 92 -4.44 -1.57 17.13
N PHE A 93 -3.50 -0.64 17.31
CA PHE A 93 -3.72 0.62 18.00
C PHE A 93 -3.93 1.72 16.96
N ILE A 94 -5.10 2.34 16.96
CA ILE A 94 -5.53 3.37 16.00
C ILE A 94 -6.26 4.46 16.78
N ASP A 95 -5.90 5.72 16.56
CA ASP A 95 -6.54 6.89 17.21
C ASP A 95 -6.71 6.70 18.72
N ASP A 96 -5.62 6.27 19.38
CA ASP A 96 -5.54 6.04 20.82
C ASP A 96 -6.44 4.92 21.36
N VAL A 97 -6.99 4.08 20.46
CA VAL A 97 -7.86 2.95 20.82
C VAL A 97 -7.28 1.63 20.32
N ASN A 98 -7.37 0.59 21.14
CA ASN A 98 -7.11 -0.79 20.73
C ASN A 98 -8.36 -1.37 20.08
N ILE A 99 -8.22 -1.80 18.83
CA ILE A 99 -9.29 -2.45 18.07
C ILE A 99 -8.88 -3.83 17.61
N SER A 100 -9.87 -4.69 17.41
CA SER A 100 -9.70 -6.02 16.83
C SER A 100 -10.75 -6.23 15.76
N TRP A 101 -10.35 -6.89 14.67
CA TRP A 101 -11.25 -7.22 13.56
C TRP A 101 -10.84 -8.52 12.89
N ALA A 102 -11.74 -9.09 12.10
CA ALA A 102 -11.47 -10.28 11.32
C ALA A 102 -12.12 -10.20 9.93
N ARG A 103 -11.44 -10.82 8.96
CA ARG A 103 -11.92 -11.06 7.62
C ARG A 103 -11.97 -12.56 7.38
N LYS A 104 -13.03 -13.07 6.76
CA LYS A 104 -13.20 -14.51 6.51
C LYS A 104 -13.67 -14.78 5.09
N LEU A 105 -13.13 -15.84 4.51
CA LEU A 105 -13.67 -16.47 3.32
C LEU A 105 -14.25 -17.82 3.72
N ASN A 106 -15.57 -17.92 3.79
CA ASN A 106 -16.24 -19.10 4.34
C ASN A 106 -16.24 -20.30 3.39
N THR A 107 -16.25 -20.06 2.07
CA THR A 107 -16.27 -21.11 1.05
C THR A 107 -15.52 -20.66 -0.19
N SER A 108 -15.17 -21.60 -1.07
CA SER A 108 -14.50 -21.31 -2.34
C SER A 108 -15.31 -20.46 -3.34
N LYS A 109 -16.64 -20.38 -3.16
CA LYS A 109 -17.55 -19.58 -3.99
C LYS A 109 -18.03 -18.31 -3.30
N GLY A 110 -17.60 -18.06 -2.07
CA GLY A 110 -18.00 -16.92 -1.27
C GLY A 110 -17.18 -15.67 -1.59
N GLN A 111 -17.53 -14.58 -0.91
CA GLN A 111 -16.74 -13.35 -0.85
C GLN A 111 -16.18 -13.17 0.55
N THR A 112 -15.09 -12.42 0.65
CA THR A 112 -14.51 -12.07 1.94
C THR A 112 -15.49 -11.25 2.76
N THR A 113 -15.80 -11.73 3.96
CA THR A 113 -16.77 -11.06 4.85
C THR A 113 -16.15 -9.79 5.47
N ILE A 114 -17.02 -8.85 5.82
CA ILE A 114 -16.67 -7.62 6.55
C ILE A 114 -17.43 -7.50 7.89
N LYS A 115 -18.26 -8.51 8.23
CA LYS A 115 -19.12 -8.46 9.40
C LYS A 115 -18.33 -8.30 10.70
N ASP A 116 -17.24 -9.04 10.85
CA ASP A 116 -16.40 -9.04 12.04
C ASP A 116 -15.33 -7.92 12.00
N ALA A 117 -15.46 -6.97 11.04
CA ALA A 117 -14.55 -5.84 10.86
C ALA A 117 -15.22 -4.48 11.10
N SER A 118 -16.43 -4.46 11.69
CA SER A 118 -17.22 -3.24 11.89
C SER A 118 -16.44 -2.14 12.63
N ALA A 119 -15.66 -2.48 13.65
CA ALA A 119 -14.89 -1.49 14.42
C ALA A 119 -13.92 -0.68 13.54
N LEU A 120 -13.17 -1.35 12.66
CA LEU A 120 -12.24 -0.67 11.75
C LEU A 120 -12.99 0.10 10.65
N ILE A 121 -14.10 -0.45 10.17
CA ILE A 121 -14.95 0.19 9.15
C ILE A 121 -15.57 1.48 9.68
N GLU A 122 -16.00 1.52 10.95
CA GLU A 122 -16.54 2.76 11.56
C GLU A 122 -15.47 3.86 11.66
N ILE A 123 -14.22 3.51 11.99
CA ILE A 123 -13.10 4.45 11.96
C ILE A 123 -12.91 4.99 10.52
N ALA A 124 -12.90 4.12 9.52
CA ALA A 124 -12.76 4.52 8.12
C ALA A 124 -13.91 5.43 7.65
N LYS A 125 -15.16 5.14 8.05
CA LYS A 125 -16.31 6.01 7.80
C LYS A 125 -16.14 7.39 8.44
N SER A 126 -15.63 7.44 9.68
CA SER A 126 -15.34 8.69 10.36
C SER A 126 -14.28 9.50 9.60
N TYR A 127 -13.20 8.86 9.13
CA TYR A 127 -12.21 9.51 8.28
C TYR A 127 -12.81 10.05 7.00
N GLN A 128 -13.62 9.26 6.31
CA GLN A 128 -14.28 9.69 5.07
C GLN A 128 -15.23 10.87 5.30
N ALA A 129 -15.98 10.88 6.40
CA ALA A 129 -16.88 11.98 6.75
C ALA A 129 -16.09 13.28 7.01
N ARG A 130 -15.00 13.21 7.78
CA ARG A 130 -14.11 14.34 8.04
C ARG A 130 -13.45 14.88 6.77
N LEU A 131 -13.02 13.99 5.86
CA LEU A 131 -12.46 14.38 4.55
C LEU A 131 -13.50 15.15 3.72
N ARG A 132 -14.77 14.69 3.68
CA ARG A 132 -15.85 15.37 2.95
C ARG A 132 -16.21 16.73 3.54
N GLN A 133 -15.93 16.94 4.83
CA GLN A 133 -16.09 18.22 5.52
C GLN A 133 -14.90 19.17 5.32
N GLY A 134 -13.86 18.73 4.62
CA GLY A 134 -12.65 19.53 4.39
C GLY A 134 -11.75 19.66 5.62
N ASP A 135 -11.81 18.71 6.56
CA ASP A 135 -10.97 18.73 7.75
C ASP A 135 -9.48 18.51 7.39
N THR A 136 -8.71 19.58 7.45
CA THR A 136 -7.26 19.58 7.17
C THR A 136 -6.43 19.07 8.34
N THR A 137 -7.00 18.96 9.54
CA THR A 137 -6.29 18.48 10.74
C THR A 137 -6.25 16.95 10.84
N LEU A 138 -7.09 16.26 10.07
CA LEU A 138 -7.11 14.80 10.03
C LEU A 138 -5.78 14.26 9.49
N ILE A 139 -5.10 13.44 10.29
CA ILE A 139 -3.90 12.71 9.87
C ILE A 139 -4.31 11.29 9.49
N LEU A 140 -4.21 10.98 8.21
CA LEU A 140 -4.47 9.63 7.71
C LEU A 140 -3.24 8.72 7.92
N PRO A 141 -3.42 7.45 8.34
CA PRO A 141 -2.31 6.51 8.49
C PRO A 141 -1.64 6.22 7.14
N ILE A 142 -0.34 6.10 7.11
CA ILE A 142 0.39 5.65 5.91
C ILE A 142 0.36 4.12 5.89
N LEU A 143 -0.22 3.56 4.83
CA LEU A 143 -0.27 2.12 4.58
C LEU A 143 0.33 1.82 3.22
N ALA A 144 1.39 1.00 3.19
CA ALA A 144 2.02 0.58 1.95
C ALA A 144 2.57 -0.85 2.09
N TYR A 145 2.39 -1.64 1.05
CA TYR A 145 2.95 -2.98 0.92
C TYR A 145 3.92 -3.02 -0.27
N TYR A 146 5.13 -3.46 -0.02
CA TYR A 146 6.16 -3.63 -1.05
C TYR A 146 6.41 -5.12 -1.26
N GLY A 147 5.72 -5.70 -2.24
CA GLY A 147 5.90 -7.09 -2.64
C GLY A 147 7.17 -7.31 -3.48
N THR A 148 7.56 -8.57 -3.62
CA THR A 148 8.70 -8.98 -4.47
C THR A 148 8.45 -8.70 -5.96
N GLY A 149 7.18 -8.67 -6.39
CA GLY A 149 6.77 -8.32 -7.76
C GLY A 149 6.94 -6.85 -8.13
N ARG A 150 7.13 -5.94 -7.14
CA ARG A 150 7.14 -4.49 -7.37
C ARG A 150 8.18 -4.02 -8.41
N LEU A 151 9.27 -4.73 -8.59
CA LEU A 151 10.33 -4.39 -9.56
C LEU A 151 10.07 -4.94 -10.97
N TRP A 152 9.15 -5.90 -11.11
CA TRP A 152 8.98 -6.67 -12.35
C TRP A 152 7.56 -6.57 -12.91
N ASP A 153 6.56 -6.42 -12.03
CA ASP A 153 5.17 -6.36 -12.39
C ASP A 153 4.66 -4.93 -12.30
N TYR A 154 4.05 -4.45 -13.38
CA TYR A 154 3.43 -3.13 -13.46
C TYR A 154 1.94 -3.27 -13.73
N HIS A 155 1.14 -2.45 -13.08
CA HIS A 155 -0.27 -2.33 -13.44
C HIS A 155 -0.41 -1.90 -14.89
N ARG A 156 -1.17 -2.67 -15.67
CA ARG A 156 -1.49 -2.36 -17.07
C ARG A 156 -2.67 -1.39 -17.21
N GLU A 157 -3.14 -0.82 -16.12
CA GLU A 157 -4.32 0.04 -16.13
C GLU A 157 -4.14 1.26 -17.05
N LYS A 158 -5.29 1.74 -17.56
CA LYS A 158 -5.35 2.94 -18.41
C LYS A 158 -4.81 4.14 -17.62
N GLN A 159 -4.18 5.06 -18.35
CA GLN A 159 -3.71 6.32 -17.82
C GLN A 159 -4.83 7.00 -17.02
N THR A 160 -4.60 7.21 -15.74
CA THR A 160 -5.56 7.90 -14.87
C THR A 160 -5.74 9.31 -15.39
N ASP A 161 -6.99 9.79 -15.44
CA ASP A 161 -7.30 11.14 -15.90
C ASP A 161 -6.51 12.15 -15.05
N ILE A 162 -5.56 12.86 -15.68
CA ILE A 162 -4.73 13.87 -15.02
C ILE A 162 -5.60 14.97 -14.39
N PHE A 163 -6.78 15.22 -14.96
CA PHE A 163 -7.74 16.24 -14.51
C PHE A 163 -8.80 15.71 -13.55
N GLY A 164 -8.78 14.42 -13.21
CA GLY A 164 -9.67 13.83 -12.21
C GLY A 164 -9.55 14.51 -10.84
N THR A 165 -10.59 14.40 -10.03
CA THR A 165 -10.59 14.98 -8.66
C THR A 165 -9.48 14.39 -7.82
N ASN A 166 -8.62 15.23 -7.25
CA ASN A 166 -7.66 14.81 -6.23
C ASN A 166 -8.38 14.71 -4.89
N THR A 167 -8.35 13.50 -4.33
CA THR A 167 -8.73 13.29 -2.95
C THR A 167 -7.49 12.86 -2.15
N ARG A 168 -7.45 13.16 -0.87
CA ARG A 168 -6.35 12.74 0.02
C ARG A 168 -6.24 11.21 0.12
N THR A 169 -7.27 10.47 -0.29
CA THR A 169 -7.31 9.01 -0.32
C THR A 169 -6.65 8.41 -1.57
N ASN A 170 -6.34 9.21 -2.60
CA ASN A 170 -5.68 8.72 -3.82
C ASN A 170 -4.33 8.05 -3.54
N GLY A 171 -3.61 8.47 -2.49
CA GLY A 171 -2.37 7.83 -2.05
C GLY A 171 -2.53 6.37 -1.58
N TYR A 172 -3.77 5.92 -1.33
CA TYR A 172 -4.06 4.54 -0.96
C TYR A 172 -4.38 3.63 -2.16
N ILE A 173 -4.61 4.21 -3.35
CA ILE A 173 -4.87 3.41 -4.54
C ILE A 173 -3.65 2.52 -4.80
N ASP A 174 -3.87 1.21 -4.84
CA ASP A 174 -2.84 0.17 -5.02
C ASP A 174 -1.71 0.17 -3.98
N SER A 175 -1.82 0.93 -2.89
CA SER A 175 -0.76 1.01 -1.87
C SER A 175 -0.51 -0.30 -1.13
N LEU A 176 -1.49 -1.19 -1.08
CA LEU A 176 -1.40 -2.54 -0.49
C LEU A 176 -1.29 -3.65 -1.56
N ASP A 177 -1.25 -3.30 -2.83
CA ASP A 177 -0.90 -4.23 -3.89
C ASP A 177 0.64 -4.39 -3.96
N GLY A 178 1.11 -5.61 -4.14
CA GLY A 178 2.54 -5.91 -4.22
C GLY A 178 3.23 -5.39 -5.49
N THR A 179 2.46 -4.85 -6.45
CA THR A 179 2.93 -4.30 -7.73
C THR A 179 3.05 -2.78 -7.67
N ALA A 180 3.78 -2.18 -8.61
CA ALA A 180 3.94 -0.73 -8.67
C ALA A 180 2.93 -0.09 -9.63
N ASN A 181 2.26 0.98 -9.19
CA ASN A 181 1.44 1.82 -10.07
C ASN A 181 2.21 3.09 -10.48
N ILE A 182 3.17 2.90 -11.41
CA ILE A 182 4.02 4.00 -11.92
C ILE A 182 3.17 5.05 -12.66
N LYS A 183 2.13 4.63 -13.38
CA LYS A 183 1.27 5.55 -14.13
C LYS A 183 0.51 6.51 -13.22
N LEU A 184 0.01 6.01 -12.08
CA LEU A 184 -0.64 6.86 -11.09
C LEU A 184 0.35 7.86 -10.49
N MET A 185 1.55 7.42 -10.17
CA MET A 185 2.63 8.27 -9.66
C MET A 185 2.98 9.38 -10.65
N LEU A 186 3.25 9.04 -11.91
CA LEU A 186 3.59 10.03 -12.96
C LEU A 186 2.44 11.00 -13.22
N SER A 187 1.18 10.52 -13.23
CA SER A 187 0.00 11.38 -13.37
C SER A 187 -0.12 12.37 -12.21
N TRP A 188 0.20 11.95 -10.98
CA TRP A 188 0.21 12.83 -9.83
C TRP A 188 1.29 13.91 -9.96
N PHE A 189 2.53 13.56 -10.36
CA PHE A 189 3.61 14.52 -10.57
C PHE A 189 3.27 15.52 -11.66
N ALA A 190 2.74 15.07 -12.80
CA ALA A 190 2.32 15.94 -13.89
C ALA A 190 1.28 16.97 -13.41
N LYS A 191 0.24 16.52 -12.69
CA LYS A 191 -0.81 17.37 -12.16
C LYS A 191 -0.27 18.39 -11.15
N MET A 192 0.54 17.95 -10.19
CA MET A 192 1.12 18.86 -9.19
C MET A 192 2.08 19.87 -9.83
N THR A 193 2.79 19.48 -10.88
CA THR A 193 3.67 20.39 -11.64
C THR A 193 2.86 21.45 -12.37
N VAL A 194 1.77 21.09 -13.03
CA VAL A 194 0.85 22.06 -13.67
C VAL A 194 0.28 23.02 -12.63
N GLN A 195 -0.17 22.51 -11.47
CA GLN A 195 -0.67 23.35 -10.38
C GLN A 195 0.40 24.31 -9.85
N LYS A 196 1.65 23.86 -9.73
CA LYS A 196 2.78 24.73 -9.34
C LYS A 196 2.94 25.91 -10.27
N TYR A 197 2.90 25.69 -11.59
CA TYR A 197 3.00 26.79 -12.58
C TYR A 197 1.78 27.73 -12.52
N GLN A 198 0.58 27.19 -12.42
CA GLN A 198 -0.62 28.01 -12.25
C GLN A 198 -0.59 28.88 -10.99
N ASN A 199 -0.12 28.32 -9.88
CA ASN A 199 0.05 29.05 -8.63
C ASN A 199 1.10 30.18 -8.78
N GLN A 200 2.21 29.91 -9.47
CA GLN A 200 3.23 30.93 -9.72
C GLN A 200 2.70 32.09 -10.55
N GLU A 201 1.95 31.82 -11.62
CA GLU A 201 1.32 32.85 -12.44
C GLU A 201 0.27 33.66 -11.67
N SER A 202 -0.45 33.00 -10.76
CA SER A 202 -1.51 33.61 -9.95
C SER A 202 -1.02 34.24 -8.63
N GLY A 203 0.29 34.17 -8.33
CA GLY A 203 0.86 34.68 -7.09
C GLY A 203 0.47 33.89 -5.82
N LEU A 204 -0.02 32.65 -5.97
CA LEU A 204 -0.51 31.79 -4.85
C LEU A 204 0.60 31.02 -4.15
N GLY A 205 1.85 31.10 -4.59
CA GLY A 205 2.99 30.47 -3.94
C GLY A 205 3.24 28.99 -4.32
N ALA A 206 4.06 28.30 -3.53
CA ALA A 206 4.49 26.93 -3.78
C ALA A 206 3.36 25.91 -3.52
N VAL A 207 3.54 24.69 -4.04
CA VAL A 207 2.72 23.50 -3.72
C VAL A 207 3.49 22.67 -2.69
N PRO A 208 3.17 22.78 -1.38
CA PRO A 208 3.99 22.19 -0.31
C PRO A 208 4.11 20.67 -0.42
N GLU A 209 3.06 19.99 -0.88
CA GLU A 209 3.03 18.54 -1.05
C GLU A 209 4.03 18.08 -2.10
N LEU A 210 4.13 18.78 -3.22
CA LEU A 210 5.08 18.47 -4.29
C LEU A 210 6.52 18.67 -3.81
N GLU A 211 6.78 19.79 -3.15
CA GLU A 211 8.12 20.09 -2.63
C GLU A 211 8.56 19.08 -1.54
N ALA A 212 7.63 18.65 -0.68
CA ALA A 212 7.92 17.65 0.34
C ALA A 212 8.29 16.29 -0.28
N VAL A 213 7.57 15.87 -1.33
CA VAL A 213 7.87 14.62 -2.03
C VAL A 213 9.21 14.70 -2.76
N TYR A 214 9.47 15.78 -3.51
CA TYR A 214 10.77 15.97 -4.17
C TYR A 214 11.91 15.97 -3.16
N SER A 215 11.80 16.70 -2.05
CA SER A 215 12.82 16.74 -1.00
C SER A 215 13.08 15.35 -0.40
N ALA A 216 12.03 14.54 -0.17
CA ALA A 216 12.20 13.18 0.34
C ALA A 216 12.92 12.28 -0.68
N MET A 217 12.54 12.35 -1.95
CA MET A 217 13.17 11.56 -3.02
C MET A 217 14.64 11.97 -3.23
N GLU A 218 14.94 13.28 -3.26
CA GLU A 218 16.30 13.81 -3.37
C GLU A 218 17.18 13.31 -2.21
N LYS A 219 16.68 13.35 -0.97
CA LYS A 219 17.38 12.81 0.19
C LYS A 219 17.66 11.32 0.06
N CYS A 220 16.69 10.53 -0.36
CA CYS A 220 16.87 9.09 -0.59
C CYS A 220 17.90 8.83 -1.69
N TYR A 221 17.81 9.53 -2.82
CA TYR A 221 18.75 9.40 -3.92
C TYR A 221 20.18 9.74 -3.49
N ASN A 222 20.36 10.86 -2.79
CA ASN A 222 21.65 11.28 -2.28
C ASN A 222 22.27 10.28 -1.30
N LEU A 223 21.47 9.71 -0.39
CA LEU A 223 21.92 8.67 0.54
C LEU A 223 22.36 7.39 -0.16
N ILE A 224 21.69 6.98 -1.21
CA ILE A 224 21.99 5.74 -1.94
C ILE A 224 23.20 5.91 -2.86
N THR A 225 23.29 7.05 -3.55
CA THR A 225 24.33 7.29 -4.57
C THR A 225 25.58 7.96 -4.05
N GLY A 226 25.51 8.55 -2.83
CA GLY A 226 26.58 9.40 -2.30
C GLY A 226 26.65 10.79 -2.95
N SER A 227 25.65 11.18 -3.75
CA SER A 227 25.51 12.54 -4.29
C SER A 227 25.06 13.50 -3.19
N ASN A 228 25.32 14.80 -3.37
CA ASN A 228 24.89 15.82 -2.40
C ASN A 228 23.99 16.90 -3.01
N ASP A 229 23.81 16.87 -4.34
CA ASP A 229 23.21 17.97 -5.10
C ASP A 229 22.13 17.49 -6.07
N SER A 230 21.58 16.30 -5.88
CA SER A 230 20.54 15.80 -6.76
C SER A 230 19.31 16.71 -6.74
N LYS A 231 18.71 16.89 -7.91
CA LYS A 231 17.44 17.58 -8.11
C LYS A 231 16.50 16.71 -8.91
N ILE A 232 15.30 16.50 -8.39
CA ILE A 232 14.27 15.70 -9.03
C ILE A 232 13.18 16.65 -9.55
N GLN A 233 12.77 16.43 -10.77
CA GLN A 233 11.71 17.22 -11.40
C GLN A 233 10.91 16.38 -12.40
N ASN A 234 9.63 16.69 -12.54
CA ASN A 234 8.83 16.13 -13.61
C ASN A 234 9.14 16.83 -14.94
N ASN A 235 9.43 16.04 -15.97
CA ASN A 235 9.55 16.49 -17.34
C ASN A 235 8.17 16.44 -18.01
N ILE A 236 7.54 17.61 -18.17
CA ILE A 236 6.18 17.70 -18.74
C ILE A 236 6.14 17.16 -20.18
N SER A 237 7.24 17.29 -20.94
CA SER A 237 7.27 16.89 -22.36
C SER A 237 7.29 15.37 -22.53
N THR A 238 7.97 14.64 -21.65
CA THR A 238 8.09 13.18 -21.71
C THR A 238 7.17 12.47 -20.72
N ASN A 239 6.62 13.23 -19.75
CA ASN A 239 5.89 12.71 -18.59
C ASN A 239 6.70 11.69 -17.78
N GLU A 240 7.98 11.98 -17.58
CA GLU A 240 8.92 11.17 -16.81
C GLU A 240 9.52 12.01 -15.67
N LEU A 241 10.12 11.34 -14.70
CA LEU A 241 10.90 12.02 -13.67
C LEU A 241 12.37 12.07 -14.09
N ASP A 242 12.94 13.26 -14.07
CA ASP A 242 14.35 13.47 -14.31
C ASP A 242 15.08 13.71 -13.00
N VAL A 243 16.24 13.08 -12.87
CA VAL A 243 17.20 13.35 -11.80
C VAL A 243 18.41 14.06 -12.40
N ALA A 244 18.67 15.26 -11.96
CA ALA A 244 19.89 16.00 -12.28
C ALA A 244 20.84 15.93 -11.08
N TYR A 245 22.09 15.52 -11.27
CA TYR A 245 23.11 15.40 -10.22
C TYR A 245 24.50 15.67 -10.79
N THR A 246 25.45 15.95 -9.93
CA THR A 246 26.87 16.09 -10.33
C THR A 246 27.58 14.76 -10.10
N ASP A 247 28.22 14.24 -11.15
CA ASP A 247 28.96 12.98 -11.06
C ASP A 247 30.34 13.16 -10.37
N LYS A 248 31.08 12.05 -10.22
CA LYS A 248 32.42 12.05 -9.62
C LYS A 248 33.47 12.80 -10.43
N ALA A 249 33.22 13.06 -11.71
CA ALA A 249 34.06 13.86 -12.60
C ALA A 249 33.68 15.35 -12.58
N ASN A 250 32.79 15.75 -11.65
CA ASN A 250 32.25 17.11 -11.52
C ASN A 250 31.46 17.59 -12.76
N GLN A 251 30.83 16.64 -13.47
CA GLN A 251 29.97 16.93 -14.62
C GLN A 251 28.50 16.85 -14.22
N ARG A 252 27.70 17.83 -14.69
CA ARG A 252 26.25 17.82 -14.46
C ARG A 252 25.59 16.78 -15.36
N MET A 253 25.01 15.77 -14.75
CA MET A 253 24.31 14.67 -15.42
C MET A 253 22.81 14.83 -15.25
N ARG A 254 22.03 14.28 -16.19
CA ARG A 254 20.59 14.16 -16.11
C ARG A 254 20.19 12.77 -16.60
N ILE A 255 19.42 12.07 -15.80
CA ILE A 255 18.85 10.76 -16.15
C ILE A 255 17.34 10.80 -15.97
N SER A 256 16.62 10.11 -16.84
CA SER A 256 15.18 9.85 -16.70
C SER A 256 14.97 8.56 -15.92
N ILE A 257 13.98 8.53 -15.00
CA ILE A 257 13.62 7.38 -14.18
C ILE A 257 12.12 7.07 -14.29
#